data_6a4c8a014c068c59ea8b08796196b7e5
#
_entry.id   6a4c8a014c068c59ea8b08796196b7e5
#
_cell.length_a   1.000
_cell.length_b   1.000
_cell.length_c   1.000
_cell.angle_alpha   90.00
_cell.angle_beta   90.00
_cell.angle_gamma   90.00
#
_symmetry.space_group_name_H-M   'P 1'
#
loop_
_entity.id
_entity.type
_entity.pdbx_description
1 polymer ?
#
loop_
_entity_poly.entity_id
_entity_poly.type
_entity_poly.pdbx_seq_one_letter_code
_entity_poly.pdbx_strand_id
1 'polypeptide(L)'
;MNLKEQIRHSIPAAIVVIIGAWVMIYYSIVQWETMKPVPSWDLAIFSELAKAYSHFQTPIVPVKGDGYNLLGDHFHPILILLGPIWRLFPTPLSLLITQDLLLAFSAWPLTRLASRLTNQWVAGGLGLVYVLSWGMQGAVAAQFHEIAFAMPLLAYASVAFVERRWGAVTAWSVPLVLVKEDMGLTVLMIGVAVILTSAVPAWYRTCTVIRPGGRGADGLDTAGSAPEDDAARNRRRGLRLGVGMIVGGIAAFLFAIQVFLPAFNINGVWDYGLSSQDQPTSPDALTHKATVVVMLILTSGIVGVTSPWLLVVLPTLAWRFLGSVEFYWVWDNWHYNATLMPIALGALLDVVARRRAHGSYVADHPVRQVGVDGRAVMGRSARAALAAEEAGEAGTAGESDVDGPRRRPTAFPTWLTVPMRHRFVVATSILTAVATGVLTAPYLPLWQATNKNFDPLAAEAKQSDEAKRTETHRVAVAHEVIATIPEGATVVTDLSLLAYLVPRAEVSWAGTSGPDKEYIVMTPTSANQWGSSDAAAWGKKHSKQGATYTLIYNKDNYQIAKRNG
;
A
#
# COMPACT_ATOMS: atom_id res chain seq x y z
N MET A 1 2.22 -21.09 20.43
CA MET A 1 3.49 -21.03 19.69
C MET A 1 4.59 -20.75 20.71
N ASN A 2 5.61 -21.60 20.81
CA ASN A 2 6.73 -21.37 21.72
C ASN A 2 7.67 -20.27 21.16
N LEU A 3 8.60 -19.76 21.99
CA LEU A 3 9.48 -18.66 21.61
C LEU A 3 10.34 -19.01 20.37
N LYS A 4 10.83 -20.25 20.28
CA LYS A 4 11.64 -20.71 19.13
C LYS A 4 10.84 -20.66 17.81
N GLU A 5 9.58 -21.05 17.82
CA GLU A 5 8.70 -20.97 16.66
C GLU A 5 8.39 -19.53 16.28
N GLN A 6 8.17 -18.66 17.28
CA GLN A 6 7.97 -17.22 17.03
C GLN A 6 9.17 -16.60 16.35
N ILE A 7 10.38 -16.88 16.86
CA ILE A 7 11.64 -16.41 16.26
C ILE A 7 11.77 -16.95 14.84
N ARG A 8 11.57 -18.26 14.63
CA ARG A 8 11.67 -18.90 13.33
C ARG A 8 10.79 -18.23 12.26
N HIS A 9 9.55 -17.88 12.58
CA HIS A 9 8.65 -17.19 11.65
C HIS A 9 8.93 -15.70 11.49
N SER A 10 9.71 -15.11 12.38
CA SER A 10 10.09 -13.69 12.33
C SER A 10 11.35 -13.45 11.49
N ILE A 11 12.23 -14.44 11.32
CA ILE A 11 13.48 -14.30 10.56
C ILE A 11 13.22 -13.84 9.10
N PRO A 12 12.38 -14.52 8.28
CA PRO A 12 12.14 -14.05 6.92
C PRO A 12 11.51 -12.66 6.87
N ALA A 13 10.65 -12.32 7.85
CA ALA A 13 10.05 -11.00 7.93
C ALA A 13 11.09 -9.91 8.24
N ALA A 14 12.01 -10.18 9.17
CA ALA A 14 13.10 -9.25 9.49
C ALA A 14 13.99 -9.00 8.27
N ILE A 15 14.39 -10.07 7.57
CA ILE A 15 15.21 -9.97 6.36
C ILE A 15 14.51 -9.14 5.29
N VAL A 16 13.23 -9.40 5.03
CA VAL A 16 12.43 -8.67 4.04
C VAL A 16 12.31 -7.18 4.39
N VAL A 17 12.01 -6.86 5.65
CA VAL A 17 11.89 -5.47 6.10
C VAL A 17 13.25 -4.75 5.98
N ILE A 18 14.35 -5.38 6.38
CA ILE A 18 15.69 -4.79 6.28
C ILE A 18 16.07 -4.53 4.82
N ILE A 19 15.88 -5.52 3.93
CA ILE A 19 16.18 -5.36 2.50
C ILE A 19 15.29 -4.28 1.88
N GLY A 20 13.97 -4.32 2.15
CA GLY A 20 13.02 -3.33 1.63
C GLY A 20 13.36 -1.92 2.10
N ALA A 21 13.60 -1.74 3.40
CA ALA A 21 13.99 -0.45 3.96
C ALA A 21 15.32 0.05 3.35
N TRP A 22 16.32 -0.82 3.25
CA TRP A 22 17.60 -0.45 2.66
C TRP A 22 17.47 0.01 1.21
N VAL A 23 16.74 -0.74 0.37
CA VAL A 23 16.55 -0.40 -1.06
C VAL A 23 15.79 0.93 -1.21
N MET A 24 14.69 1.10 -0.47
CA MET A 24 13.85 2.30 -0.56
C MET A 24 14.60 3.55 -0.04
N ILE A 25 15.23 3.46 1.13
CA ILE A 25 15.99 4.56 1.73
C ILE A 25 17.17 4.95 0.83
N TYR A 26 17.89 3.96 0.28
CA TYR A 26 18.97 4.23 -0.67
C TYR A 26 18.45 5.02 -1.89
N TYR A 27 17.33 4.60 -2.48
CA TYR A 27 16.71 5.31 -3.58
C TYR A 27 16.31 6.75 -3.18
N SER A 28 15.67 6.92 -2.04
CA SER A 28 15.23 8.24 -1.54
C SER A 28 16.43 9.17 -1.27
N ILE A 29 17.53 8.65 -0.71
CA ILE A 29 18.76 9.43 -0.49
C ILE A 29 19.36 9.86 -1.83
N VAL A 30 19.49 8.94 -2.80
CA VAL A 30 20.03 9.26 -4.12
C VAL A 30 19.14 10.29 -4.83
N GLN A 31 17.82 10.13 -4.78
CA GLN A 31 16.88 11.09 -5.34
C GLN A 31 17.04 12.50 -4.71
N TRP A 32 17.19 12.55 -3.40
CA TRP A 32 17.38 13.77 -2.65
C TRP A 32 18.73 14.45 -2.98
N GLU A 33 19.83 13.71 -2.91
CA GLU A 33 21.17 14.26 -3.09
C GLU A 33 21.47 14.69 -4.54
N THR A 34 20.91 13.98 -5.52
CA THR A 34 21.09 14.37 -6.93
C THR A 34 20.27 15.58 -7.32
N MET A 35 19.36 16.05 -6.46
CA MET A 35 18.49 17.20 -6.74
C MET A 35 17.88 17.12 -8.16
N LYS A 36 17.67 15.90 -8.66
CA LYS A 36 17.03 15.72 -9.97
C LYS A 36 15.61 16.22 -9.87
N PRO A 37 15.13 16.91 -10.91
CA PRO A 37 13.83 17.52 -10.90
C PRO A 37 12.73 16.46 -10.90
N VAL A 38 12.53 15.85 -9.75
CA VAL A 38 11.25 15.30 -9.43
C VAL A 38 10.44 16.51 -8.99
N PRO A 39 9.22 16.69 -9.49
CA PRO A 39 8.36 17.76 -8.97
C PRO A 39 8.31 17.64 -7.46
N SER A 40 9.02 18.49 -6.76
CA SER A 40 9.07 18.48 -5.29
C SER A 40 7.84 19.15 -4.66
N TRP A 41 6.75 19.21 -5.42
CA TRP A 41 5.50 19.85 -5.02
C TRP A 41 4.94 19.25 -3.74
N ASP A 42 4.60 17.96 -3.76
CA ASP A 42 3.99 17.30 -2.59
C ASP A 42 4.97 17.20 -1.42
N LEU A 43 6.25 16.91 -1.69
CA LEU A 43 7.27 16.88 -0.65
C LEU A 43 7.43 18.25 0.03
N ALA A 44 7.35 19.35 -0.71
CA ALA A 44 7.39 20.70 -0.12
C ALA A 44 6.17 20.97 0.75
N ILE A 45 4.96 20.64 0.27
CA ILE A 45 3.70 20.78 1.02
C ILE A 45 3.76 20.07 2.36
N PHE A 46 4.11 18.78 2.33
CA PHE A 46 4.18 17.99 3.56
C PHE A 46 5.35 18.39 4.47
N SER A 47 6.43 18.94 3.90
CA SER A 47 7.54 19.49 4.68
C SER A 47 7.14 20.78 5.43
N GLU A 48 6.40 21.68 4.80
CA GLU A 48 5.85 22.87 5.48
C GLU A 48 4.84 22.48 6.56
N LEU A 49 3.97 21.49 6.30
CA LEU A 49 3.08 20.95 7.32
C LEU A 49 3.88 20.39 8.52
N ALA A 50 4.89 19.55 8.26
CA ALA A 50 5.69 18.94 9.31
C ALA A 50 6.45 20.01 10.12
N LYS A 51 6.98 21.04 9.45
CA LYS A 51 7.63 22.21 10.05
C LYS A 51 6.65 22.96 10.96
N ALA A 52 5.42 23.24 10.50
CA ALA A 52 4.40 23.90 11.31
C ALA A 52 4.04 23.06 12.54
N TYR A 53 3.77 21.77 12.39
CA TYR A 53 3.46 20.87 13.51
C TYR A 53 4.62 20.72 14.51
N SER A 54 5.87 20.82 14.06
CA SER A 54 7.03 20.79 14.96
C SER A 54 7.07 21.98 15.93
N HIS A 55 6.39 23.07 15.58
CA HIS A 55 6.24 24.29 16.40
C HIS A 55 4.84 24.41 17.01
N PHE A 56 4.01 23.36 16.94
CA PHE A 56 2.61 23.36 17.41
C PHE A 56 1.74 24.44 16.74
N GLN A 57 2.02 24.74 15.47
CA GLN A 57 1.29 25.72 14.68
C GLN A 57 0.32 25.06 13.72
N THR A 58 -0.71 25.82 13.32
CA THR A 58 -1.59 25.44 12.21
C THR A 58 -0.77 25.32 10.92
N PRO A 59 -0.97 24.26 10.09
CA PRO A 59 -0.18 24.05 8.90
C PRO A 59 -0.62 25.01 7.77
N ILE A 60 -0.17 26.25 7.84
CA ILE A 60 -0.25 27.19 6.72
C ILE A 60 0.85 26.83 5.75
N VAL A 61 0.49 26.58 4.49
CA VAL A 61 1.39 26.04 3.46
C VAL A 61 1.44 27.02 2.27
N PRO A 62 2.38 27.97 2.27
CA PRO A 62 2.49 29.00 1.24
C PRO A 62 2.80 28.44 -0.17
N VAL A 63 3.32 27.23 -0.27
CA VAL A 63 3.47 26.51 -1.56
C VAL A 63 2.12 26.38 -2.30
N LYS A 64 1.03 26.16 -1.58
CA LYS A 64 -0.33 26.09 -2.16
C LYS A 64 -1.01 27.45 -2.33
N GLY A 65 -0.46 28.50 -1.75
CA GLY A 65 -0.97 29.86 -1.80
C GLY A 65 -0.79 30.60 -0.48
N ASP A 66 -0.83 31.93 -0.55
CA ASP A 66 -0.67 32.77 0.62
C ASP A 66 -1.80 32.51 1.64
N GLY A 67 -1.44 32.13 2.85
CA GLY A 67 -2.39 31.82 3.93
C GLY A 67 -3.16 30.51 3.77
N TYR A 68 -2.78 29.65 2.83
CA TYR A 68 -3.47 28.39 2.57
C TYR A 68 -3.34 27.43 3.75
N ASN A 69 -4.48 27.12 4.38
CA ASN A 69 -4.54 26.18 5.49
C ASN A 69 -4.69 24.74 4.96
N LEU A 70 -3.66 23.92 5.15
CA LEU A 70 -3.65 22.54 4.62
C LEU A 70 -4.68 21.62 5.30
N LEU A 71 -5.23 21.97 6.47
CA LEU A 71 -6.34 21.25 7.09
C LEU A 71 -7.61 21.28 6.24
N GLY A 72 -7.77 22.27 5.36
CA GLY A 72 -8.89 22.37 4.42
C GLY A 72 -8.66 21.67 3.07
N ASP A 73 -7.49 21.08 2.85
CA ASP A 73 -7.13 20.40 1.61
C ASP A 73 -7.56 18.92 1.63
N HIS A 74 -6.91 18.14 2.50
CA HIS A 74 -7.18 16.74 2.76
C HIS A 74 -7.33 16.45 4.24
N PHE A 75 -8.16 15.47 4.59
CA PHE A 75 -8.33 15.03 5.98
C PHE A 75 -7.26 14.02 6.36
N HIS A 76 -6.15 14.51 6.90
CA HIS A 76 -4.99 13.69 7.29
C HIS A 76 -4.44 14.00 8.70
N PRO A 77 -5.27 13.94 9.76
CA PRO A 77 -4.81 14.25 11.13
C PRO A 77 -3.63 13.44 11.61
N ILE A 78 -3.44 12.23 11.08
CA ILE A 78 -2.31 11.35 11.42
C ILE A 78 -0.95 12.00 11.16
N LEU A 79 -0.88 12.97 10.23
CA LEU A 79 0.36 13.66 9.89
C LEU A 79 0.90 14.55 11.02
N ILE A 80 0.15 14.76 12.11
CA ILE A 80 0.69 15.39 13.33
C ILE A 80 1.91 14.64 13.86
N LEU A 81 2.01 13.34 13.57
CA LEU A 81 3.17 12.50 13.92
C LEU A 81 4.46 12.93 13.21
N LEU A 82 4.39 13.72 12.15
CA LEU A 82 5.55 14.28 11.47
C LEU A 82 6.19 15.44 12.26
N GLY A 83 5.44 16.10 13.13
CA GLY A 83 5.96 17.21 13.95
C GLY A 83 7.18 16.81 14.79
N PRO A 84 7.09 15.77 15.64
CA PRO A 84 8.26 15.25 16.37
C PRO A 84 9.41 14.81 15.47
N ILE A 85 9.13 14.20 14.32
CA ILE A 85 10.15 13.74 13.37
C ILE A 85 10.90 14.95 12.81
N TRP A 86 10.18 15.96 12.34
CA TRP A 86 10.78 17.20 11.83
C TRP A 86 11.57 17.94 12.91
N ARG A 87 11.09 17.96 14.16
CA ARG A 87 11.81 18.59 15.26
C ARG A 87 13.17 17.97 15.52
N LEU A 88 13.30 16.66 15.33
CA LEU A 88 14.56 15.94 15.49
C LEU A 88 15.45 16.03 14.23
N PHE A 89 14.85 16.00 13.07
CA PHE A 89 15.52 15.97 11.77
C PHE A 89 14.81 16.95 10.81
N PRO A 90 15.15 18.27 10.87
CA PRO A 90 14.45 19.31 10.11
C PRO A 90 14.86 19.32 8.63
N THR A 91 14.52 18.25 7.93
CA THR A 91 14.81 18.07 6.49
C THR A 91 13.71 17.26 5.82
N PRO A 92 13.32 17.59 4.58
CA PRO A 92 12.38 16.78 3.80
C PRO A 92 12.81 15.33 3.61
N LEU A 93 14.12 15.05 3.61
CA LEU A 93 14.65 13.70 3.58
C LEU A 93 14.12 12.83 4.75
N SER A 94 13.86 13.44 5.92
CA SER A 94 13.28 12.71 7.06
C SER A 94 11.87 12.20 6.78
N LEU A 95 11.09 12.89 5.96
CA LEU A 95 9.76 12.45 5.54
C LEU A 95 9.87 11.27 4.55
N LEU A 96 10.81 11.36 3.60
CA LEU A 96 11.08 10.25 2.66
C LEU A 96 11.47 8.97 3.41
N ILE A 97 12.43 9.07 4.34
CA ILE A 97 12.86 7.93 5.16
C ILE A 97 11.71 7.40 6.03
N THR A 98 10.86 8.28 6.57
CA THR A 98 9.67 7.86 7.35
C THR A 98 8.71 7.06 6.48
N GLN A 99 8.42 7.51 5.26
CA GLN A 99 7.63 6.76 4.31
C GLN A 99 8.24 5.39 4.03
N ASP A 100 9.52 5.34 3.68
CA ASP A 100 10.23 4.12 3.32
C ASP A 100 10.20 3.08 4.45
N LEU A 101 10.38 3.53 5.69
CA LEU A 101 10.27 2.68 6.89
C LEU A 101 8.86 2.14 7.09
N LEU A 102 7.81 2.96 6.91
CA LEU A 102 6.41 2.54 7.02
C LEU A 102 6.05 1.51 5.94
N LEU A 103 6.46 1.77 4.69
CA LEU A 103 6.26 0.85 3.57
C LEU A 103 6.95 -0.49 3.82
N ALA A 104 8.23 -0.47 4.18
CA ALA A 104 8.99 -1.68 4.46
C ALA A 104 8.44 -2.46 5.66
N PHE A 105 8.08 -1.76 6.76
CA PHE A 105 7.52 -2.38 7.96
C PHE A 105 6.16 -3.04 7.70
N SER A 106 5.39 -2.57 6.73
CA SER A 106 4.12 -3.21 6.36
C SER A 106 4.30 -4.66 5.89
N ALA A 107 5.49 -5.03 5.40
CA ALA A 107 5.82 -6.41 5.03
C ALA A 107 5.92 -7.35 6.23
N TRP A 108 6.20 -6.85 7.43
CA TRP A 108 6.42 -7.64 8.64
C TRP A 108 5.27 -8.60 8.97
N PRO A 109 4.04 -8.13 9.18
CA PRO A 109 2.93 -9.00 9.56
C PRO A 109 2.56 -9.99 8.46
N LEU A 110 2.60 -9.57 7.21
CA LEU A 110 2.23 -10.40 6.05
C LEU A 110 3.25 -11.53 5.80
N THR A 111 4.55 -11.23 5.87
CA THR A 111 5.61 -12.23 5.71
C THR A 111 5.61 -13.24 6.86
N ARG A 112 5.36 -12.79 8.11
CA ARG A 112 5.18 -13.70 9.23
C ARG A 112 3.99 -14.64 9.06
N LEU A 113 2.87 -14.12 8.57
CA LEU A 113 1.70 -14.94 8.25
C LEU A 113 2.03 -15.94 7.12
N ALA A 114 2.64 -15.48 6.04
CA ALA A 114 3.06 -16.35 4.94
C ALA A 114 3.98 -17.49 5.42
N SER A 115 4.92 -17.20 6.33
CA SER A 115 5.83 -18.20 6.92
C SER A 115 5.09 -19.27 7.75
N ARG A 116 3.99 -18.91 8.39
CA ARG A 116 3.14 -19.88 9.11
C ARG A 116 2.28 -20.72 8.15
N LEU A 117 1.90 -20.14 7.02
CA LEU A 117 1.05 -20.78 6.02
C LEU A 117 1.83 -21.60 5.01
N THR A 118 3.12 -21.34 4.81
CA THR A 118 3.95 -22.01 3.81
C THR A 118 5.25 -22.51 4.47
N ASN A 119 6.38 -22.05 3.98
CA ASN A 119 7.70 -22.23 4.57
C ASN A 119 8.48 -20.90 4.53
N GLN A 120 9.65 -20.86 5.16
CA GLN A 120 10.45 -19.64 5.28
C GLN A 120 10.90 -19.05 3.94
N TRP A 121 11.26 -19.90 2.98
CA TRP A 121 11.75 -19.47 1.65
C TRP A 121 10.63 -18.87 0.81
N VAL A 122 9.49 -19.54 0.76
CA VAL A 122 8.30 -19.04 0.05
C VAL A 122 7.82 -17.73 0.70
N ALA A 123 7.82 -17.67 2.03
CA ALA A 123 7.43 -16.45 2.74
C ALA A 123 8.38 -15.30 2.48
N GLY A 124 9.70 -15.55 2.49
CA GLY A 124 10.71 -14.56 2.12
C GLY A 124 10.52 -14.05 0.70
N GLY A 125 10.32 -14.96 -0.26
CA GLY A 125 10.06 -14.60 -1.67
C GLY A 125 8.79 -13.76 -1.84
N LEU A 126 7.67 -14.17 -1.23
CA LEU A 126 6.43 -13.37 -1.25
C LEU A 126 6.60 -12.01 -0.58
N GLY A 127 7.32 -11.95 0.54
CA GLY A 127 7.59 -10.71 1.23
C GLY A 127 8.45 -9.75 0.40
N LEU A 128 9.49 -10.24 -0.28
CA LEU A 128 10.33 -9.43 -1.17
C LEU A 128 9.54 -8.92 -2.37
N VAL A 129 8.75 -9.78 -3.01
CA VAL A 129 7.86 -9.36 -4.11
C VAL A 129 6.86 -8.30 -3.64
N TYR A 130 6.34 -8.43 -2.44
CA TYR A 130 5.44 -7.44 -1.86
C TYR A 130 6.14 -6.11 -1.61
N VAL A 131 7.26 -6.11 -0.89
CA VAL A 131 7.95 -4.88 -0.49
C VAL A 131 8.57 -4.14 -1.69
N LEU A 132 8.88 -4.85 -2.77
CA LEU A 132 9.38 -4.30 -4.03
C LEU A 132 8.33 -4.29 -5.15
N SER A 133 7.04 -4.40 -4.81
CA SER A 133 5.95 -4.42 -5.79
C SER A 133 5.74 -3.06 -6.46
N TRP A 134 5.02 -3.10 -7.57
CA TRP A 134 4.70 -1.94 -8.39
C TRP A 134 4.05 -0.78 -7.60
N GLY A 135 3.13 -1.07 -6.68
CA GLY A 135 2.51 -0.04 -5.85
C GLY A 135 3.46 0.56 -4.82
N MET A 136 4.40 -0.23 -4.27
CA MET A 136 5.41 0.27 -3.33
C MET A 136 6.44 1.15 -4.02
N GLN A 137 6.97 0.70 -5.16
CA GLN A 137 7.97 1.47 -5.90
C GLN A 137 7.39 2.76 -6.46
N GLY A 138 6.14 2.74 -6.95
CA GLY A 138 5.44 3.94 -7.37
C GLY A 138 5.29 4.97 -6.25
N ALA A 139 5.00 4.53 -5.03
CA ALA A 139 4.89 5.42 -3.87
C ALA A 139 6.23 6.06 -3.48
N VAL A 140 7.32 5.27 -3.47
CA VAL A 140 8.67 5.79 -3.17
C VAL A 140 9.09 6.82 -4.23
N ALA A 141 8.86 6.53 -5.52
CA ALA A 141 9.20 7.42 -6.61
C ALA A 141 8.38 8.73 -6.61
N ALA A 142 7.12 8.67 -6.17
CA ALA A 142 6.24 9.83 -6.02
C ALA A 142 6.58 10.72 -4.82
N GLN A 143 7.57 10.33 -4.02
CA GLN A 143 7.98 10.97 -2.78
C GLN A 143 6.95 10.80 -1.64
N PHE A 144 7.08 11.59 -0.56
CA PHE A 144 6.25 11.41 0.63
C PHE A 144 4.77 11.72 0.37
N HIS A 145 3.93 10.76 0.81
CA HIS A 145 2.46 10.94 0.88
C HIS A 145 1.89 10.29 2.15
N GLU A 146 0.77 10.85 2.62
CA GLU A 146 0.06 10.42 3.84
C GLU A 146 -0.30 8.93 3.84
N ILE A 147 -0.54 8.35 2.67
CA ILE A 147 -0.94 6.94 2.53
C ILE A 147 0.12 5.96 3.07
N ALA A 148 1.36 6.40 3.26
CA ALA A 148 2.39 5.58 3.88
C ALA A 148 1.98 5.08 5.27
N PHE A 149 1.25 5.88 6.04
CA PHE A 149 0.71 5.49 7.35
C PHE A 149 -0.38 4.41 7.25
N ALA A 150 -1.13 4.36 6.14
CA ALA A 150 -2.13 3.32 5.93
C ALA A 150 -1.51 1.93 5.72
N MET A 151 -0.27 1.86 5.24
CA MET A 151 0.36 0.60 4.81
C MET A 151 0.50 -0.42 5.94
N PRO A 152 1.13 -0.11 7.09
CA PRO A 152 1.18 -1.05 8.21
C PRO A 152 -0.21 -1.35 8.79
N LEU A 153 -1.11 -0.37 8.83
CA LEU A 153 -2.47 -0.56 9.33
C LEU A 153 -3.25 -1.59 8.50
N LEU A 154 -3.23 -1.45 7.17
CA LEU A 154 -3.85 -2.39 6.24
C LEU A 154 -3.19 -3.77 6.29
N ALA A 155 -1.87 -3.84 6.44
CA ALA A 155 -1.15 -5.10 6.53
C ALA A 155 -1.52 -5.88 7.81
N TYR A 156 -1.59 -5.22 8.96
CA TYR A 156 -2.03 -5.85 10.21
C TYR A 156 -3.53 -6.20 10.20
N ALA A 157 -4.37 -5.35 9.60
CA ALA A 157 -5.78 -5.64 9.39
C ALA A 157 -5.97 -6.87 8.49
N SER A 158 -5.19 -6.99 7.40
CA SER A 158 -5.18 -8.18 6.52
C SER A 158 -4.86 -9.46 7.28
N VAL A 159 -3.80 -9.44 8.09
CA VAL A 159 -3.43 -10.60 8.93
C VAL A 159 -4.53 -10.94 9.93
N ALA A 160 -5.07 -9.95 10.62
CA ALA A 160 -6.17 -10.14 11.57
C ALA A 160 -7.43 -10.70 10.89
N PHE A 161 -7.71 -10.27 9.64
CA PHE A 161 -8.81 -10.80 8.83
C PHE A 161 -8.60 -12.28 8.49
N VAL A 162 -7.42 -12.65 8.00
CA VAL A 162 -7.08 -14.06 7.70
C VAL A 162 -7.22 -14.94 8.94
N GLU A 163 -6.81 -14.43 10.11
CA GLU A 163 -6.91 -15.13 11.39
C GLU A 163 -8.30 -15.06 12.03
N ARG A 164 -9.29 -14.40 11.40
CA ARG A 164 -10.66 -14.22 11.90
C ARG A 164 -10.71 -13.54 13.28
N ARG A 165 -9.75 -12.69 13.60
CA ARG A 165 -9.66 -11.89 14.84
C ARG A 165 -10.36 -10.55 14.65
N TRP A 166 -11.69 -10.55 14.61
CA TRP A 166 -12.50 -9.39 14.22
C TRP A 166 -12.23 -8.14 15.06
N GLY A 167 -11.99 -8.26 16.36
CA GLY A 167 -11.60 -7.12 17.19
C GLY A 167 -10.27 -6.50 16.79
N ALA A 168 -9.30 -7.32 16.38
CA ALA A 168 -8.02 -6.81 15.85
C ALA A 168 -8.18 -6.19 14.45
N VAL A 169 -9.06 -6.77 13.59
CA VAL A 169 -9.41 -6.13 12.31
C VAL A 169 -9.91 -4.70 12.57
N THR A 170 -10.89 -4.54 13.45
CA THR A 170 -11.44 -3.22 13.80
C THR A 170 -10.37 -2.28 14.36
N ALA A 171 -9.55 -2.76 15.32
CA ALA A 171 -8.52 -1.95 15.94
C ALA A 171 -7.46 -1.41 14.96
N TRP A 172 -7.07 -2.21 13.96
CA TRP A 172 -6.13 -1.78 12.92
C TRP A 172 -6.79 -0.96 11.81
N SER A 173 -8.10 -1.11 11.61
CA SER A 173 -8.83 -0.39 10.55
C SER A 173 -9.31 1.00 10.99
N VAL A 174 -9.72 1.17 12.25
CA VAL A 174 -10.24 2.47 12.74
C VAL A 174 -9.25 3.62 12.53
N PRO A 175 -7.93 3.50 12.81
CA PRO A 175 -6.98 4.59 12.57
C PRO A 175 -6.84 4.99 11.09
N LEU A 176 -7.27 4.16 10.14
CA LEU A 176 -7.25 4.52 8.71
C LEU A 176 -8.04 5.80 8.42
N VAL A 177 -9.14 6.06 9.15
CA VAL A 177 -9.95 7.27 8.94
C VAL A 177 -9.17 8.57 9.20
N LEU A 178 -8.04 8.49 9.91
CA LEU A 178 -7.17 9.64 10.20
C LEU A 178 -6.09 9.84 9.13
N VAL A 179 -5.98 8.93 8.16
CA VAL A 179 -4.94 9.00 7.12
C VAL A 179 -5.38 9.87 5.95
N LYS A 180 -6.62 9.67 5.49
CA LYS A 180 -7.21 10.44 4.39
C LYS A 180 -8.73 10.33 4.44
N GLU A 181 -9.45 11.32 3.90
CA GLU A 181 -10.91 11.37 3.92
C GLU A 181 -11.57 10.12 3.32
N ASP A 182 -11.04 9.58 2.22
CA ASP A 182 -11.57 8.41 1.53
C ASP A 182 -11.31 7.08 2.27
N MET A 183 -10.41 7.06 3.24
CA MET A 183 -10.15 5.87 4.05
C MET A 183 -11.35 5.46 4.92
N GLY A 184 -12.29 6.36 5.18
CA GLY A 184 -13.59 6.02 5.76
C GLY A 184 -14.35 4.99 4.92
N LEU A 185 -14.32 5.13 3.60
CA LEU A 185 -14.93 4.16 2.66
C LEU A 185 -14.14 2.83 2.62
N THR A 186 -12.83 2.89 2.81
CA THR A 186 -12.00 1.69 2.97
C THR A 186 -12.40 0.91 4.24
N VAL A 187 -12.62 1.59 5.36
CA VAL A 187 -13.10 0.99 6.63
C VAL A 187 -14.51 0.38 6.45
N LEU A 188 -15.39 1.06 5.71
CA LEU A 188 -16.70 0.53 5.33
C LEU A 188 -16.54 -0.82 4.62
N MET A 189 -15.70 -0.89 3.59
CA MET A 189 -15.51 -2.13 2.81
C MET A 189 -14.82 -3.24 3.60
N ILE A 190 -13.95 -2.91 4.55
CA ILE A 190 -13.45 -3.88 5.53
C ILE A 190 -14.61 -4.45 6.35
N GLY A 191 -15.55 -3.61 6.80
CA GLY A 191 -16.77 -4.02 7.47
C GLY A 191 -17.61 -4.99 6.63
N VAL A 192 -17.81 -4.68 5.34
CA VAL A 192 -18.49 -5.56 4.38
C VAL A 192 -17.77 -6.92 4.26
N ALA A 193 -16.45 -6.92 4.08
CA ALA A 193 -15.66 -8.15 3.99
C ALA A 193 -15.80 -9.03 5.26
N VAL A 194 -15.80 -8.40 6.44
CA VAL A 194 -16.02 -9.08 7.73
C VAL A 194 -17.42 -9.67 7.81
N ILE A 195 -18.46 -8.94 7.39
CA ILE A 195 -19.85 -9.45 7.38
C ILE A 195 -19.98 -10.63 6.44
N LEU A 196 -19.52 -10.49 5.18
CA LEU A 196 -19.58 -11.57 4.20
C LEU A 196 -18.89 -12.84 4.70
N THR A 197 -17.71 -12.69 5.28
CA THR A 197 -16.98 -13.82 5.87
C THR A 197 -17.67 -14.42 7.09
N SER A 198 -18.29 -13.59 7.94
CA SER A 198 -19.00 -14.04 9.13
C SER A 198 -20.35 -14.68 8.82
N ALA A 199 -21.01 -14.28 7.72
CA ALA A 199 -22.31 -14.81 7.29
C ALA A 199 -22.23 -16.21 6.68
N VAL A 200 -21.05 -16.65 6.22
CA VAL A 200 -20.87 -17.94 5.54
C VAL A 200 -21.24 -19.12 6.46
N PRO A 201 -21.88 -20.20 5.95
CA PRO A 201 -22.32 -21.36 6.72
C PRO A 201 -21.19 -22.10 7.49
N ALA A 202 -21.56 -22.84 8.53
CA ALA A 202 -20.61 -23.48 9.45
C ALA A 202 -19.62 -24.43 8.76
N TRP A 203 -20.08 -25.21 7.77
CA TRP A 203 -19.23 -26.15 7.01
C TRP A 203 -18.10 -25.47 6.21
N TYR A 204 -18.32 -24.25 5.75
CA TYR A 204 -17.29 -23.44 5.11
C TYR A 204 -16.33 -22.82 6.14
N ARG A 205 -16.79 -22.61 7.37
CA ARG A 205 -16.03 -21.96 8.46
C ARG A 205 -15.10 -22.91 9.21
N THR A 206 -15.43 -24.18 9.32
CA THR A 206 -14.55 -25.20 9.93
C THR A 206 -13.20 -25.30 9.21
N CYS A 207 -13.18 -24.94 7.94
CA CYS A 207 -11.97 -24.91 7.13
C CYS A 207 -11.09 -23.66 7.30
N THR A 208 -11.45 -22.69 8.17
CA THR A 208 -10.81 -21.37 8.15
C THR A 208 -10.22 -20.87 9.47
N VAL A 209 -10.30 -21.62 10.56
CA VAL A 209 -9.79 -21.15 11.87
C VAL A 209 -8.37 -21.65 12.12
N ILE A 210 -7.39 -20.79 11.83
CA ILE A 210 -6.02 -20.95 12.35
C ILE A 210 -6.02 -20.35 13.77
N ARG A 211 -6.08 -21.19 14.80
CA ARG A 211 -5.89 -20.71 16.19
C ARG A 211 -4.42 -20.38 16.41
N PRO A 212 -4.06 -19.15 16.82
CA PRO A 212 -2.74 -18.90 17.39
C PRO A 212 -2.67 -19.64 18.73
N GLY A 213 -1.83 -20.66 18.84
CA GLY A 213 -1.54 -21.34 20.12
C GLY A 213 -2.35 -22.59 20.44
N GLY A 214 -2.96 -23.27 19.48
CA GLY A 214 -3.50 -24.61 19.67
C GLY A 214 -2.36 -25.61 19.91
N ARG A 215 -2.29 -26.19 21.11
CA ARG A 215 -1.45 -27.37 21.42
C ARG A 215 -1.78 -28.48 20.43
N GLY A 216 -0.74 -29.22 20.06
CA GLY A 216 -0.86 -30.38 19.20
C GLY A 216 -1.93 -31.36 19.67
N ALA A 217 -2.44 -32.11 18.74
CA ALA A 217 -3.44 -33.15 18.94
C ALA A 217 -2.88 -34.32 19.77
N ASP A 218 -2.73 -34.08 21.08
CA ASP A 218 -2.55 -35.16 22.07
C ASP A 218 -3.48 -34.82 23.22
N GLY A 219 -4.73 -35.29 23.09
CA GLY A 219 -5.75 -35.10 24.11
C GLY A 219 -7.14 -35.32 23.54
N LEU A 220 -7.44 -36.58 23.23
CA LEU A 220 -8.81 -37.05 23.37
C LEU A 220 -9.19 -36.79 24.85
N ASP A 221 -10.14 -35.88 25.06
CA ASP A 221 -11.19 -36.12 26.03
C ASP A 221 -12.21 -34.98 26.06
N THR A 222 -13.44 -35.40 26.21
CA THR A 222 -14.68 -34.70 26.56
C THR A 222 -15.40 -33.93 25.45
N ALA A 223 -16.36 -34.62 24.86
CA ALA A 223 -17.55 -34.06 24.24
C ALA A 223 -18.28 -33.13 25.22
N GLY A 224 -17.92 -31.85 25.22
CA GLY A 224 -18.62 -30.79 25.91
C GLY A 224 -18.91 -29.65 24.93
N SER A 225 -20.10 -29.10 24.98
CA SER A 225 -20.78 -28.08 24.16
C SER A 225 -19.97 -26.78 23.82
N ALA A 226 -18.68 -26.70 24.11
CA ALA A 226 -17.83 -25.52 23.98
C ALA A 226 -17.43 -25.08 22.55
N PRO A 227 -17.22 -25.94 21.51
CA PRO A 227 -16.75 -25.50 20.21
C PRO A 227 -17.80 -24.76 19.36
N GLU A 228 -19.06 -25.12 19.43
CA GLU A 228 -20.15 -24.48 18.67
C GLU A 228 -20.51 -23.10 19.22
N ASP A 229 -20.51 -22.92 20.51
CA ASP A 229 -20.79 -21.65 21.18
C ASP A 229 -19.71 -20.59 20.91
N ASP A 230 -18.45 -20.97 20.85
CA ASP A 230 -17.34 -20.06 20.51
C ASP A 230 -17.42 -19.60 19.06
N ALA A 231 -17.73 -20.49 18.14
CA ALA A 231 -17.92 -20.15 16.73
C ALA A 231 -19.13 -19.22 16.52
N ALA A 232 -20.24 -19.48 17.21
CA ALA A 232 -21.42 -18.63 17.17
C ALA A 232 -21.14 -17.23 17.77
N ARG A 233 -20.44 -17.18 18.91
CA ARG A 233 -19.98 -15.90 19.50
C ARG A 233 -19.09 -15.10 18.57
N ASN A 234 -18.09 -15.74 17.96
CA ASN A 234 -17.20 -15.06 17.02
C ASN A 234 -17.95 -14.56 15.77
N ARG A 235 -18.91 -15.31 15.27
CA ARG A 235 -19.81 -14.89 14.19
C ARG A 235 -20.61 -13.64 14.56
N ARG A 236 -21.31 -13.66 15.71
CA ARG A 236 -22.09 -12.50 16.17
C ARG A 236 -21.19 -11.28 16.39
N ARG A 237 -19.98 -11.48 16.91
CA ARG A 237 -18.98 -10.43 17.06
C ARG A 237 -18.57 -9.85 15.71
N GLY A 238 -18.28 -10.69 14.71
CA GLY A 238 -17.95 -10.26 13.36
C GLY A 238 -19.06 -9.44 12.71
N LEU A 239 -20.32 -9.90 12.81
CA LEU A 239 -21.47 -9.16 12.28
C LEU A 239 -21.64 -7.79 12.95
N ARG A 240 -21.55 -7.71 14.29
CA ARG A 240 -21.69 -6.44 15.03
C ARG A 240 -20.55 -5.46 14.68
N LEU A 241 -19.32 -5.92 14.70
CA LEU A 241 -18.16 -5.08 14.36
C LEU A 241 -18.16 -4.67 12.90
N GLY A 242 -18.58 -5.57 11.99
CA GLY A 242 -18.72 -5.25 10.57
C GLY A 242 -19.74 -4.14 10.32
N VAL A 243 -20.92 -4.21 10.96
CA VAL A 243 -21.93 -3.14 10.91
C VAL A 243 -21.38 -1.85 11.50
N GLY A 244 -20.70 -1.92 12.66
CA GLY A 244 -20.06 -0.76 13.28
C GLY A 244 -19.03 -0.08 12.37
N MET A 245 -18.21 -0.86 11.66
CA MET A 245 -17.24 -0.32 10.68
C MET A 245 -17.92 0.29 9.45
N ILE A 246 -19.04 -0.28 8.97
CA ILE A 246 -19.80 0.32 7.87
C ILE A 246 -20.34 1.69 8.30
N VAL A 247 -21.07 1.74 9.41
CA VAL A 247 -21.67 2.98 9.90
C VAL A 247 -20.61 4.02 10.26
N GLY A 248 -19.57 3.60 11.01
CA GLY A 248 -18.48 4.47 11.41
C GLY A 248 -17.65 4.98 10.23
N GLY A 249 -17.41 4.13 9.22
CA GLY A 249 -16.70 4.51 8.00
C GLY A 249 -17.45 5.55 7.17
N ILE A 250 -18.77 5.36 6.99
CA ILE A 250 -19.63 6.37 6.34
C ILE A 250 -19.64 7.68 7.13
N ALA A 251 -19.84 7.59 8.44
CA ALA A 251 -19.89 8.78 9.29
C ALA A 251 -18.56 9.57 9.25
N ALA A 252 -17.42 8.87 9.30
CA ALA A 252 -16.10 9.49 9.22
C ALA A 252 -15.87 10.16 7.86
N PHE A 253 -16.23 9.50 6.76
CA PHE A 253 -16.14 10.08 5.42
C PHE A 253 -16.99 11.34 5.29
N LEU A 254 -18.27 11.25 5.65
CA LEU A 254 -19.19 12.41 5.58
C LEU A 254 -18.74 13.55 6.49
N PHE A 255 -18.30 13.26 7.71
CA PHE A 255 -17.74 14.27 8.60
C PHE A 255 -16.53 14.97 7.99
N ALA A 256 -15.62 14.23 7.39
CA ALA A 256 -14.43 14.79 6.76
C ALA A 256 -14.82 15.76 5.63
N ILE A 257 -15.65 15.32 4.66
CA ILE A 257 -15.93 16.09 3.44
C ILE A 257 -17.02 17.17 3.59
N GLN A 258 -17.92 17.05 4.58
CA GLN A 258 -19.02 18.00 4.74
C GLN A 258 -18.84 18.96 5.92
N VAL A 259 -18.01 18.59 6.90
CA VAL A 259 -17.83 19.40 8.12
C VAL A 259 -16.40 19.89 8.26
N PHE A 260 -15.44 18.94 8.32
CA PHE A 260 -14.06 19.30 8.65
C PHE A 260 -13.37 20.06 7.52
N LEU A 261 -13.31 19.48 6.32
CA LEU A 261 -12.61 20.11 5.18
C LEU A 261 -13.21 21.48 4.82
N PRO A 262 -14.53 21.65 4.69
CA PRO A 262 -15.13 22.96 4.43
C PRO A 262 -14.85 24.00 5.52
N ALA A 263 -14.74 23.60 6.79
CA ALA A 263 -14.47 24.51 7.89
C ALA A 263 -13.07 25.16 7.83
N PHE A 264 -12.10 24.50 7.19
CA PHE A 264 -10.72 24.99 7.05
C PHE A 264 -10.35 25.41 5.63
N ASN A 265 -11.16 25.04 4.63
CA ASN A 265 -10.92 25.39 3.23
C ASN A 265 -11.31 26.86 2.98
N ILE A 266 -10.48 27.59 2.25
CA ILE A 266 -10.69 28.99 1.94
C ILE A 266 -11.99 29.26 1.14
N ASN A 267 -12.43 28.28 0.36
CA ASN A 267 -13.66 28.34 -0.45
C ASN A 267 -14.89 27.77 0.30
N GLY A 268 -14.72 27.22 1.51
CA GLY A 268 -15.78 26.60 2.28
C GLY A 268 -16.36 25.31 1.67
N VAL A 269 -15.61 24.65 0.79
CA VAL A 269 -16.02 23.43 0.07
C VAL A 269 -14.90 22.39 0.07
N TRP A 270 -15.24 21.17 -0.27
CA TRP A 270 -14.25 20.13 -0.57
C TRP A 270 -13.87 20.16 -2.05
N ASP A 271 -12.62 20.48 -2.35
CA ASP A 271 -12.14 20.75 -3.71
C ASP A 271 -11.99 19.49 -4.58
N TYR A 272 -11.97 18.28 -3.99
CA TYR A 272 -11.73 17.02 -4.70
C TYR A 272 -12.99 16.23 -5.03
N GLY A 273 -14.15 16.89 -5.12
CA GLY A 273 -15.39 16.28 -5.58
C GLY A 273 -15.28 15.77 -7.02
N LEU A 274 -16.07 14.76 -7.39
CA LEU A 274 -16.04 14.19 -8.75
C LEU A 274 -16.31 15.25 -9.83
N SER A 275 -17.14 16.25 -9.54
CA SER A 275 -17.44 17.36 -10.45
C SER A 275 -16.28 18.32 -10.70
N SER A 276 -15.28 18.35 -9.83
CA SER A 276 -14.09 19.20 -9.99
C SER A 276 -13.00 18.57 -10.86
N GLN A 277 -13.18 17.34 -11.31
CA GLN A 277 -12.19 16.53 -12.03
C GLN A 277 -12.53 16.34 -13.51
N ASP A 278 -13.37 17.19 -14.10
CA ASP A 278 -13.71 17.13 -15.52
C ASP A 278 -12.50 17.55 -16.39
N GLN A 279 -11.68 16.58 -16.74
CA GLN A 279 -10.61 16.69 -17.72
C GLN A 279 -10.97 15.86 -18.96
N PRO A 280 -10.49 16.24 -20.17
CA PRO A 280 -10.67 15.39 -21.34
C PRO A 280 -10.08 14.00 -21.09
N THR A 281 -10.89 12.97 -21.33
CA THR A 281 -10.45 11.58 -21.11
C THR A 281 -9.44 11.19 -22.19
N SER A 282 -8.25 10.72 -21.80
CA SER A 282 -7.26 10.17 -22.71
C SER A 282 -7.83 8.99 -23.51
N PRO A 283 -7.49 8.84 -24.82
CA PRO A 283 -7.86 7.67 -25.61
C PRO A 283 -7.43 6.34 -24.96
N ASP A 284 -6.34 6.35 -24.21
CA ASP A 284 -5.77 5.17 -23.55
C ASP A 284 -6.31 4.90 -22.14
N ALA A 285 -7.26 5.73 -21.67
CA ALA A 285 -7.82 5.63 -20.32
C ALA A 285 -8.33 4.23 -19.97
N LEU A 286 -9.05 3.58 -20.89
CA LEU A 286 -9.56 2.22 -20.66
C LEU A 286 -8.42 1.21 -20.50
N THR A 287 -7.38 1.33 -21.32
CA THR A 287 -6.19 0.46 -21.28
C THR A 287 -5.47 0.62 -19.95
N HIS A 288 -5.23 1.85 -19.49
CA HIS A 288 -4.59 2.12 -18.20
C HIS A 288 -5.40 1.57 -17.02
N LYS A 289 -6.72 1.85 -16.98
CA LYS A 289 -7.62 1.33 -15.94
C LYS A 289 -7.66 -0.20 -15.93
N ALA A 290 -7.78 -0.83 -17.11
CA ALA A 290 -7.76 -2.29 -17.25
C ALA A 290 -6.42 -2.88 -16.79
N THR A 291 -5.30 -2.24 -17.10
CA THR A 291 -3.97 -2.68 -16.66
C THR A 291 -3.87 -2.71 -15.15
N VAL A 292 -4.33 -1.67 -14.43
CA VAL A 292 -4.36 -1.67 -12.95
C VAL A 292 -5.16 -2.86 -12.41
N VAL A 293 -6.33 -3.15 -13.00
CA VAL A 293 -7.18 -4.29 -12.57
C VAL A 293 -6.48 -5.62 -12.82
N VAL A 294 -5.89 -5.80 -14.00
CA VAL A 294 -5.15 -7.04 -14.36
C VAL A 294 -3.96 -7.22 -13.42
N MET A 295 -3.18 -6.17 -13.18
CA MET A 295 -2.05 -6.20 -12.26
C MET A 295 -2.46 -6.57 -10.84
N LEU A 296 -3.58 -6.03 -10.34
CA LEU A 296 -4.15 -6.37 -9.04
C LEU A 296 -4.55 -7.86 -8.96
N ILE A 297 -5.24 -8.37 -9.98
CA ILE A 297 -5.63 -9.79 -10.05
C ILE A 297 -4.41 -10.69 -10.04
N LEU A 298 -3.40 -10.40 -10.84
CA LEU A 298 -2.16 -11.17 -10.91
C LEU A 298 -1.37 -11.11 -9.59
N THR A 299 -1.27 -9.94 -8.98
CA THR A 299 -0.60 -9.75 -7.67
C THR A 299 -1.31 -10.52 -6.55
N SER A 300 -2.65 -10.66 -6.63
CA SER A 300 -3.42 -11.50 -5.70
C SER A 300 -3.36 -13.01 -6.03
N GLY A 301 -2.47 -13.43 -6.97
CA GLY A 301 -2.30 -14.81 -7.41
C GLY A 301 -3.52 -15.37 -8.14
N ILE A 302 -4.32 -14.52 -8.78
CA ILE A 302 -5.61 -14.79 -9.44
C ILE A 302 -6.67 -15.26 -8.44
N VAL A 303 -6.39 -16.28 -7.64
CA VAL A 303 -7.37 -16.85 -6.70
C VAL A 303 -7.79 -15.87 -5.59
N GLY A 304 -7.01 -14.84 -5.33
CA GLY A 304 -7.34 -13.77 -4.37
C GLY A 304 -8.69 -13.10 -4.67
N VAL A 305 -9.16 -13.12 -5.93
CA VAL A 305 -10.50 -12.63 -6.31
C VAL A 305 -11.64 -13.36 -5.59
N THR A 306 -11.40 -14.56 -5.08
CA THR A 306 -12.37 -15.33 -4.29
C THR A 306 -12.37 -14.97 -2.81
N SER A 307 -11.48 -14.07 -2.36
CA SER A 307 -11.46 -13.58 -1.00
C SER A 307 -12.33 -12.32 -0.86
N PRO A 308 -13.27 -12.28 0.09
CA PRO A 308 -14.01 -11.06 0.39
C PRO A 308 -13.10 -9.88 0.75
N TRP A 309 -11.87 -10.15 1.21
CA TRP A 309 -10.88 -9.12 1.54
C TRP A 309 -10.48 -8.28 0.33
N LEU A 310 -10.49 -8.84 -0.88
CA LEU A 310 -10.14 -8.06 -2.08
C LEU A 310 -11.17 -6.95 -2.39
N LEU A 311 -12.40 -7.06 -1.91
CA LEU A 311 -13.41 -6.00 -2.07
C LEU A 311 -13.01 -4.67 -1.42
N VAL A 312 -12.06 -4.71 -0.48
CA VAL A 312 -11.55 -3.50 0.19
C VAL A 312 -10.89 -2.52 -0.78
N VAL A 313 -10.45 -2.96 -1.96
CA VAL A 313 -9.89 -2.07 -2.99
C VAL A 313 -10.93 -1.24 -3.73
N LEU A 314 -12.22 -1.61 -3.66
CA LEU A 314 -13.26 -1.02 -4.50
C LEU A 314 -13.43 0.50 -4.33
N PRO A 315 -13.43 1.09 -3.11
CA PRO A 315 -13.59 2.53 -2.96
C PRO A 315 -12.49 3.33 -3.68
N THR A 316 -11.23 2.96 -3.44
CA THR A 316 -10.10 3.66 -4.08
C THR A 316 -10.10 3.48 -5.60
N LEU A 317 -10.42 2.29 -6.13
CA LEU A 317 -10.51 2.08 -7.56
C LEU A 317 -11.72 2.83 -8.17
N ALA A 318 -12.89 2.79 -7.52
CA ALA A 318 -14.07 3.50 -8.00
C ALA A 318 -13.80 5.01 -8.09
N TRP A 319 -13.25 5.61 -7.03
CA TRP A 319 -12.89 7.02 -7.01
C TRP A 319 -11.96 7.40 -8.16
N ARG A 320 -10.86 6.65 -8.30
CA ARG A 320 -9.83 6.88 -9.31
C ARG A 320 -10.37 6.70 -10.74
N PHE A 321 -11.24 5.70 -10.95
CA PHE A 321 -11.73 5.36 -12.28
C PHE A 321 -12.92 6.21 -12.73
N LEU A 322 -13.67 6.78 -11.78
CA LEU A 322 -14.73 7.74 -12.07
C LEU A 322 -14.16 9.14 -12.38
N GLY A 323 -13.01 9.49 -11.81
CA GLY A 323 -12.28 10.71 -12.15
C GLY A 323 -11.61 10.60 -13.53
N SER A 324 -11.31 11.76 -14.14
CA SER A 324 -10.66 11.89 -15.45
C SER A 324 -9.18 12.24 -15.37
N VAL A 325 -8.57 12.19 -14.18
CA VAL A 325 -7.15 12.50 -13.95
C VAL A 325 -6.29 11.31 -14.34
N GLU A 326 -5.51 11.44 -15.41
CA GLU A 326 -4.78 10.34 -16.04
C GLU A 326 -3.76 9.67 -15.10
N PHE A 327 -3.00 10.43 -14.33
CA PHE A 327 -1.99 9.86 -13.42
C PHE A 327 -2.60 9.02 -12.28
N TYR A 328 -3.90 9.09 -12.03
CA TYR A 328 -4.59 8.16 -11.11
C TYR A 328 -4.64 6.72 -11.64
N TRP A 329 -4.48 6.51 -12.96
CA TRP A 329 -4.63 5.21 -13.61
C TRP A 329 -3.30 4.56 -13.98
N VAL A 330 -2.17 5.27 -13.78
CA VAL A 330 -0.84 4.74 -14.07
C VAL A 330 -0.52 3.62 -13.07
N TRP A 331 -0.15 2.44 -13.60
CA TRP A 331 0.08 1.27 -12.76
C TRP A 331 1.50 1.21 -12.16
N ASP A 332 2.49 1.71 -12.85
CA ASP A 332 3.93 1.60 -12.55
C ASP A 332 4.53 2.83 -11.86
N ASN A 333 3.74 3.83 -11.61
CA ASN A 333 4.16 5.07 -10.97
C ASN A 333 3.09 5.61 -10.00
N TRP A 334 3.40 6.68 -9.27
CA TRP A 334 2.55 7.36 -8.29
C TRP A 334 2.18 6.49 -7.06
N HIS A 335 1.76 7.16 -6.02
CA HIS A 335 1.46 6.55 -4.71
C HIS A 335 0.10 5.81 -4.64
N TYR A 336 -0.79 6.03 -5.61
CA TYR A 336 -2.19 5.54 -5.55
C TYR A 336 -2.35 4.02 -5.50
N ASN A 337 -1.33 3.29 -5.95
CA ASN A 337 -1.37 1.84 -6.00
C ASN A 337 -0.85 1.17 -4.72
N ALA A 338 -0.21 1.92 -3.82
CA ALA A 338 0.42 1.35 -2.63
C ALA A 338 -0.59 0.60 -1.75
N THR A 339 -1.74 1.19 -1.46
CA THR A 339 -2.78 0.59 -0.61
C THR A 339 -3.36 -0.70 -1.17
N LEU A 340 -3.27 -0.92 -2.49
CA LEU A 340 -3.71 -2.16 -3.13
C LEU A 340 -2.83 -3.36 -2.72
N MET A 341 -1.55 -3.13 -2.42
CA MET A 341 -0.55 -4.19 -2.19
C MET A 341 -0.84 -5.02 -0.93
N PRO A 342 -1.03 -4.44 0.28
CA PRO A 342 -1.35 -5.22 1.48
C PRO A 342 -2.71 -5.92 1.36
N ILE A 343 -3.66 -5.35 0.60
CA ILE A 343 -4.97 -5.94 0.37
C ILE A 343 -4.84 -7.15 -0.56
N ALA A 344 -4.10 -7.02 -1.68
CA ALA A 344 -3.89 -8.10 -2.64
C ALA A 344 -3.17 -9.30 -2.02
N LEU A 345 -2.06 -9.06 -1.30
CA LEU A 345 -1.33 -10.14 -0.62
C LEU A 345 -2.17 -10.73 0.52
N GLY A 346 -2.91 -9.90 1.26
CA GLY A 346 -3.85 -10.36 2.29
C GLY A 346 -4.93 -11.28 1.71
N ALA A 347 -5.49 -10.94 0.55
CA ALA A 347 -6.47 -11.77 -0.16
C ALA A 347 -5.88 -13.11 -0.62
N LEU A 348 -4.67 -13.10 -1.18
CA LEU A 348 -3.95 -14.34 -1.51
C LEU A 348 -3.76 -15.22 -0.27
N LEU A 349 -3.26 -14.65 0.83
CA LEU A 349 -3.01 -15.39 2.07
C LEU A 349 -4.29 -15.91 2.71
N ASP A 350 -5.42 -15.21 2.58
CA ASP A 350 -6.73 -15.70 3.02
C ASP A 350 -7.15 -16.97 2.27
N VAL A 351 -6.97 -16.98 0.94
CA VAL A 351 -7.27 -18.19 0.14
C VAL A 351 -6.32 -19.32 0.46
N VAL A 352 -5.01 -19.04 0.61
CA VAL A 352 -4.01 -20.04 1.02
C VAL A 352 -4.38 -20.67 2.37
N ALA A 353 -4.75 -19.84 3.35
CA ALA A 353 -5.17 -20.30 4.67
C ALA A 353 -6.41 -21.20 4.61
N ARG A 354 -7.44 -20.80 3.87
CA ARG A 354 -8.67 -21.59 3.68
C ARG A 354 -8.39 -22.93 2.99
N ARG A 355 -7.57 -22.93 1.92
CA ARG A 355 -7.23 -24.16 1.19
C ARG A 355 -6.42 -25.13 2.04
N ARG A 356 -5.51 -24.62 2.85
CA ARG A 356 -4.70 -25.44 3.76
C ARG A 356 -5.57 -26.09 4.84
N ALA A 357 -6.44 -25.31 5.50
CA ALA A 357 -7.36 -25.83 6.50
C ALA A 357 -8.31 -26.89 5.93
N HIS A 358 -8.82 -26.68 4.73
CA HIS A 358 -9.66 -27.68 4.05
C HIS A 358 -8.90 -28.96 3.71
N GLY A 359 -7.65 -28.84 3.22
CA GLY A 359 -6.81 -30.00 2.92
C GLY A 359 -6.50 -30.87 4.15
N SER A 360 -6.25 -30.25 5.31
CA SER A 360 -6.05 -30.95 6.58
C SER A 360 -7.33 -31.63 7.07
N TYR A 361 -8.45 -30.91 7.02
CA TYR A 361 -9.75 -31.47 7.41
C TYR A 361 -10.15 -32.70 6.60
N VAL A 362 -9.96 -32.65 5.26
CA VAL A 362 -10.25 -33.80 4.37
C VAL A 362 -9.30 -34.99 4.60
N ALA A 363 -8.06 -34.73 5.03
CA ALA A 363 -7.10 -35.77 5.38
C ALA A 363 -7.47 -36.46 6.70
N ASP A 364 -7.92 -35.70 7.69
CA ASP A 364 -8.26 -36.20 9.03
C ASP A 364 -9.68 -36.80 9.09
N HIS A 365 -10.57 -36.39 8.20
CA HIS A 365 -11.94 -36.84 8.11
C HIS A 365 -12.23 -37.31 6.68
N PRO A 366 -11.96 -38.57 6.32
CA PRO A 366 -12.30 -39.09 5.01
C PRO A 366 -13.81 -38.98 4.79
N VAL A 367 -14.20 -38.00 3.98
CA VAL A 367 -15.60 -37.65 3.70
C VAL A 367 -16.26 -38.88 3.06
N ARG A 368 -17.32 -39.38 3.66
CA ARG A 368 -18.33 -40.19 2.94
C ARG A 368 -18.81 -39.33 1.76
N GLN A 369 -18.27 -39.58 0.57
CA GLN A 369 -18.84 -38.99 -0.63
C GLN A 369 -20.20 -39.65 -0.85
N VAL A 370 -21.27 -38.90 -0.65
CA VAL A 370 -22.59 -39.30 -1.08
C VAL A 370 -22.61 -39.13 -2.59
N GLY A 371 -22.69 -40.22 -3.32
CA GLY A 371 -22.89 -40.21 -4.78
C GLY A 371 -24.19 -39.48 -5.12
N VAL A 372 -24.31 -39.01 -6.35
CA VAL A 372 -25.51 -38.33 -6.88
C VAL A 372 -26.78 -39.19 -6.74
N ASP A 373 -26.64 -40.43 -6.48
CA ASP A 373 -27.64 -41.49 -6.22
C ASP A 373 -27.94 -41.73 -4.73
N GLY A 374 -27.43 -40.88 -3.82
CA GLY A 374 -27.73 -40.96 -2.39
C GLY A 374 -26.97 -42.09 -1.64
N ARG A 375 -26.11 -42.86 -2.31
CA ARG A 375 -25.31 -43.93 -1.69
C ARG A 375 -23.95 -43.42 -1.25
N ALA A 376 -23.55 -43.78 -0.04
CA ALA A 376 -22.25 -43.39 0.52
C ALA A 376 -21.11 -44.16 -0.21
N VAL A 377 -20.23 -43.43 -0.90
CA VAL A 377 -19.01 -44.00 -1.51
C VAL A 377 -17.85 -43.76 -0.55
N MET A 378 -17.33 -44.80 0.06
CA MET A 378 -16.12 -44.76 0.88
C MET A 378 -14.86 -44.63 0.03
N GLY A 379 -13.95 -43.70 0.39
CA GLY A 379 -12.61 -43.60 -0.19
C GLY A 379 -11.77 -44.85 0.12
N ARG A 380 -10.77 -45.15 -0.72
CA ARG A 380 -9.90 -46.37 -0.62
C ARG A 380 -9.24 -46.54 0.76
N SER A 381 -8.84 -45.44 1.42
CA SER A 381 -8.24 -45.50 2.76
C SER A 381 -9.25 -45.85 3.87
N ALA A 382 -10.48 -45.40 3.76
CA ALA A 382 -11.55 -45.76 4.68
C ALA A 382 -12.01 -47.22 4.48
N ARG A 383 -11.97 -47.73 3.22
CA ARG A 383 -12.20 -49.16 2.94
C ARG A 383 -11.08 -50.07 3.47
N ALA A 384 -9.82 -49.59 3.43
CA ALA A 384 -8.69 -50.33 3.99
C ALA A 384 -8.75 -50.41 5.52
N ALA A 385 -9.19 -49.33 6.19
CA ALA A 385 -9.37 -49.30 7.64
C ALA A 385 -10.53 -50.20 8.10
N LEU A 386 -11.67 -50.15 7.40
CA LEU A 386 -12.82 -51.05 7.69
C LEU A 386 -12.49 -52.52 7.34
N ALA A 387 -11.77 -52.78 6.26
CA ALA A 387 -11.34 -54.14 5.92
C ALA A 387 -10.36 -54.73 6.97
N ALA A 388 -9.56 -53.86 7.63
CA ALA A 388 -8.68 -54.29 8.72
C ALA A 388 -9.47 -54.57 10.01
N GLU A 389 -10.56 -53.83 10.24
CA GLU A 389 -11.46 -54.03 11.38
C GLU A 389 -12.39 -55.24 11.20
N GLU A 390 -12.92 -55.46 9.96
CA GLU A 390 -13.72 -56.64 9.58
C GLU A 390 -12.88 -57.91 9.48
N ALA A 391 -11.59 -57.83 9.16
CA ALA A 391 -10.69 -59.00 9.15
C ALA A 391 -10.42 -59.56 10.56
N GLY A 392 -10.73 -58.78 11.62
CA GLY A 392 -10.72 -59.23 13.02
C GLY A 392 -11.99 -59.99 13.47
N GLU A 393 -13.11 -59.89 12.73
CA GLU A 393 -14.41 -60.44 13.13
C GLU A 393 -15.04 -61.43 12.11
N ALA A 394 -14.46 -61.72 10.96
CA ALA A 394 -15.12 -62.52 9.93
C ALA A 394 -14.77 -64.01 9.96
N GLY A 395 -15.62 -64.73 10.62
CA GLY A 395 -16.04 -66.06 10.19
C GLY A 395 -17.39 -65.95 9.49
N THR A 396 -17.42 -66.38 8.19
CA THR A 396 -18.57 -66.83 7.38
C THR A 396 -19.67 -65.84 6.96
N ALA A 397 -19.79 -65.61 5.66
CA ALA A 397 -20.93 -65.95 4.80
C ALA A 397 -20.97 -65.17 3.45
N GLY A 398 -21.05 -65.89 2.33
CA GLY A 398 -21.98 -65.74 1.21
C GLY A 398 -21.74 -64.69 0.15
N GLU A 399 -21.26 -65.15 -1.04
CA GLU A 399 -21.29 -64.49 -2.35
C GLU A 399 -22.69 -64.19 -2.85
N SER A 400 -22.93 -63.03 -3.48
CA SER A 400 -23.87 -62.85 -4.58
C SER A 400 -23.46 -61.70 -5.50
N ASP A 401 -23.19 -62.07 -6.75
CA ASP A 401 -22.96 -61.24 -7.95
C ASP A 401 -24.22 -60.46 -8.32
N VAL A 402 -24.06 -59.14 -8.62
CA VAL A 402 -24.95 -58.44 -9.57
C VAL A 402 -24.14 -57.43 -10.37
N ASP A 403 -23.98 -57.74 -11.66
CA ASP A 403 -23.35 -56.92 -12.67
C ASP A 403 -24.37 -55.90 -13.26
N GLY A 404 -24.03 -54.63 -13.29
CA GLY A 404 -24.80 -53.55 -13.93
C GLY A 404 -23.86 -52.53 -14.62
N PRO A 405 -24.23 -51.93 -15.77
CA PRO A 405 -23.29 -51.21 -16.65
C PRO A 405 -22.80 -49.91 -16.01
N ARG A 406 -21.48 -49.79 -15.90
CA ARG A 406 -20.73 -48.63 -15.41
C ARG A 406 -20.70 -47.52 -16.46
N ARG A 407 -21.44 -46.41 -16.24
CA ARG A 407 -21.20 -45.15 -16.96
C ARG A 407 -19.94 -44.50 -16.43
N ARG A 408 -18.96 -44.27 -17.35
CA ARG A 408 -17.71 -43.55 -17.05
C ARG A 408 -18.00 -42.05 -16.85
N PRO A 409 -17.57 -41.42 -15.74
CA PRO A 409 -17.55 -39.96 -15.65
C PRO A 409 -16.39 -39.45 -16.49
N THR A 410 -16.62 -38.35 -17.20
CA THR A 410 -15.64 -37.64 -18.04
C THR A 410 -14.40 -37.26 -17.24
N ALA A 411 -13.24 -37.59 -17.80
CA ALA A 411 -11.96 -37.66 -17.13
C ALA A 411 -11.36 -36.29 -16.83
N PHE A 412 -11.36 -35.91 -15.56
CA PHE A 412 -10.15 -35.27 -14.99
C PHE A 412 -9.15 -36.41 -14.63
N PRO A 413 -7.83 -36.19 -14.78
CA PRO A 413 -6.84 -37.22 -14.49
C PRO A 413 -7.01 -37.72 -13.06
N THR A 414 -7.28 -39.02 -12.92
CA THR A 414 -7.57 -39.71 -11.65
C THR A 414 -6.36 -39.82 -10.70
N TRP A 415 -5.22 -39.26 -11.08
CA TRP A 415 -3.98 -39.26 -10.29
C TRP A 415 -3.86 -38.09 -9.31
N LEU A 416 -4.72 -37.08 -9.42
CA LEU A 416 -4.74 -35.96 -8.48
C LEU A 416 -5.75 -36.21 -7.35
N THR A 417 -5.27 -36.60 -6.19
CA THR A 417 -6.08 -36.66 -4.95
C THR A 417 -6.56 -35.26 -4.55
N VAL A 418 -7.68 -35.15 -3.81
CA VAL A 418 -8.21 -33.86 -3.34
C VAL A 418 -7.15 -33.01 -2.61
N PRO A 419 -6.30 -33.56 -1.71
CA PRO A 419 -5.17 -32.85 -1.11
C PRO A 419 -4.16 -32.32 -2.13
N MET A 420 -3.86 -33.07 -3.19
CA MET A 420 -2.94 -32.64 -4.24
C MET A 420 -3.50 -31.50 -5.08
N ARG A 421 -4.80 -31.49 -5.38
CA ARG A 421 -5.45 -30.38 -6.08
C ARG A 421 -5.35 -29.07 -5.29
N HIS A 422 -5.56 -29.11 -3.97
CA HIS A 422 -5.40 -27.93 -3.11
C HIS A 422 -3.96 -27.42 -3.08
N ARG A 423 -2.98 -28.31 -2.98
CA ARG A 423 -1.55 -27.96 -3.02
C ARG A 423 -1.16 -27.36 -4.38
N PHE A 424 -1.67 -27.90 -5.47
CA PHE A 424 -1.42 -27.38 -6.82
C PHE A 424 -1.98 -25.96 -6.98
N VAL A 425 -3.24 -25.70 -6.59
CA VAL A 425 -3.84 -24.37 -6.65
C VAL A 425 -3.07 -23.37 -5.81
N VAL A 426 -2.65 -23.73 -4.60
CA VAL A 426 -1.83 -22.85 -3.73
C VAL A 426 -0.47 -22.56 -4.39
N ALA A 427 0.21 -23.58 -4.91
CA ALA A 427 1.52 -23.41 -5.52
C ALA A 427 1.46 -22.53 -6.78
N THR A 428 0.49 -22.78 -7.67
CA THR A 428 0.31 -21.97 -8.89
C THR A 428 -0.05 -20.53 -8.57
N SER A 429 -0.88 -20.28 -7.55
CA SER A 429 -1.26 -18.94 -7.13
C SER A 429 -0.08 -18.15 -6.58
N ILE A 430 0.73 -18.77 -5.73
CA ILE A 430 1.97 -18.17 -5.20
C ILE A 430 2.95 -17.89 -6.35
N LEU A 431 3.12 -18.86 -7.26
CA LEU A 431 3.98 -18.70 -8.42
C LEU A 431 3.52 -17.54 -9.31
N THR A 432 2.22 -17.40 -9.55
CA THR A 432 1.67 -16.28 -10.32
C THR A 432 2.00 -14.95 -9.67
N ALA A 433 1.77 -14.80 -8.36
CA ALA A 433 2.07 -13.57 -7.65
C ALA A 433 3.58 -13.24 -7.68
N VAL A 434 4.44 -14.24 -7.48
CA VAL A 434 5.90 -14.07 -7.54
C VAL A 434 6.36 -13.74 -8.96
N ALA A 435 5.86 -14.46 -9.98
CA ALA A 435 6.18 -14.20 -11.37
C ALA A 435 5.75 -12.78 -11.80
N THR A 436 4.57 -12.32 -11.37
CA THR A 436 4.12 -10.96 -11.62
C THR A 436 5.12 -9.94 -11.09
N GLY A 437 5.55 -10.06 -9.84
CA GLY A 437 6.52 -9.13 -9.25
C GLY A 437 7.87 -9.15 -9.97
N VAL A 438 8.38 -10.34 -10.33
CA VAL A 438 9.68 -10.48 -11.01
C VAL A 438 9.61 -9.95 -12.45
N LEU A 439 8.56 -10.30 -13.20
CA LEU A 439 8.43 -9.89 -14.62
C LEU A 439 8.12 -8.40 -14.78
N THR A 440 7.50 -7.78 -13.80
CA THR A 440 7.21 -6.33 -13.83
C THR A 440 8.38 -5.48 -13.31
N ALA A 441 9.29 -6.04 -12.51
CA ALA A 441 10.41 -5.30 -11.93
C ALA A 441 11.21 -4.42 -12.92
N PRO A 442 11.54 -4.86 -14.15
CA PRO A 442 12.29 -4.05 -15.12
C PRO A 442 11.58 -2.75 -15.55
N TYR A 443 10.27 -2.68 -15.39
CA TYR A 443 9.46 -1.51 -15.76
C TYR A 443 9.27 -0.52 -14.62
N LEU A 444 9.64 -0.89 -13.39
CA LEU A 444 9.34 -0.14 -12.19
C LEU A 444 10.41 0.91 -11.86
N PRO A 445 10.05 2.00 -11.14
CA PRO A 445 10.92 3.15 -10.90
C PRO A 445 12.29 2.81 -10.31
N LEU A 446 12.37 1.93 -9.29
CA LEU A 446 13.65 1.60 -8.66
C LEU A 446 14.59 0.89 -9.64
N TRP A 447 14.05 -0.02 -10.48
CA TRP A 447 14.86 -0.71 -11.48
C TRP A 447 15.27 0.21 -12.63
N GLN A 448 14.35 1.06 -13.09
CA GLN A 448 14.66 2.04 -14.13
C GLN A 448 15.65 3.10 -13.63
N ALA A 449 15.55 3.48 -12.37
CA ALA A 449 16.50 4.35 -11.72
C ALA A 449 17.90 3.75 -11.72
N THR A 450 18.05 2.48 -11.33
CA THR A 450 19.34 1.78 -11.34
C THR A 450 19.90 1.57 -12.74
N ASN A 451 19.04 1.35 -13.76
CA ASN A 451 19.48 1.07 -15.11
C ASN A 451 19.69 2.30 -16.00
N LYS A 452 18.97 3.38 -15.78
CA LYS A 452 18.91 4.48 -16.74
C LYS A 452 19.57 5.77 -16.32
N ASN A 453 19.62 6.15 -15.04
CA ASN A 453 20.25 7.41 -14.62
C ASN A 453 20.33 7.62 -13.11
N PHE A 454 19.81 6.69 -12.29
CA PHE A 454 19.69 6.86 -10.83
C PHE A 454 20.62 5.98 -10.01
N ASP A 455 21.23 4.96 -10.63
CA ASP A 455 22.31 4.24 -10.00
C ASP A 455 23.57 5.10 -10.09
N PRO A 456 24.04 5.69 -8.99
CA PRO A 456 25.32 6.37 -9.00
C PRO A 456 26.43 5.45 -9.50
N LEU A 457 26.35 4.15 -9.23
CA LEU A 457 27.35 3.17 -9.68
C LEU A 457 27.16 2.80 -11.17
N ALA A 458 25.91 2.64 -11.67
CA ALA A 458 25.65 2.36 -13.08
C ALA A 458 25.66 3.65 -13.93
N ALA A 459 25.24 4.78 -13.37
CA ALA A 459 25.37 6.09 -13.99
C ALA A 459 26.84 6.50 -14.06
N GLU A 460 27.64 6.21 -13.05
CA GLU A 460 29.09 6.38 -13.06
C GLU A 460 29.76 5.53 -14.15
N ALA A 461 29.30 4.32 -14.39
CA ALA A 461 29.87 3.46 -15.43
C ALA A 461 29.48 3.86 -16.87
N LYS A 462 28.37 4.58 -17.06
CA LYS A 462 27.81 4.90 -18.39
C LYS A 462 27.82 6.38 -18.78
N GLN A 463 27.98 7.30 -17.82
CA GLN A 463 28.12 8.72 -18.12
C GLN A 463 29.56 9.06 -18.49
N SER A 464 29.74 9.91 -19.48
CA SER A 464 31.04 10.52 -19.73
C SER A 464 31.49 11.31 -18.49
N ASP A 465 32.80 11.39 -18.27
CA ASP A 465 33.34 12.19 -17.16
C ASP A 465 32.89 13.65 -17.19
N GLU A 466 32.60 14.17 -18.39
CA GLU A 466 32.05 15.50 -18.60
C GLU A 466 30.61 15.62 -18.07
N ALA A 467 29.74 14.63 -18.34
CA ALA A 467 28.37 14.61 -17.84
C ALA A 467 28.32 14.52 -16.32
N LYS A 468 29.22 13.73 -15.70
CA LYS A 468 29.36 13.64 -14.24
C LYS A 468 29.80 14.97 -13.62
N ARG A 469 30.80 15.62 -14.21
CA ARG A 469 31.29 16.95 -13.77
C ARG A 469 30.17 17.99 -13.86
N THR A 470 29.40 17.99 -14.94
CA THR A 470 28.26 18.90 -15.15
C THR A 470 27.19 18.71 -14.10
N GLU A 471 26.84 17.45 -13.79
CA GLU A 471 25.83 17.15 -12.77
C GLU A 471 26.31 17.51 -11.36
N THR A 472 27.55 17.15 -11.00
CA THR A 472 28.15 17.53 -9.71
C THR A 472 28.22 19.05 -9.57
N HIS A 473 28.59 19.76 -10.63
CA HIS A 473 28.64 21.21 -10.64
C HIS A 473 27.23 21.82 -10.47
N ARG A 474 26.22 21.31 -11.18
CA ARG A 474 24.83 21.74 -11.03
C ARG A 474 24.31 21.62 -9.61
N VAL A 475 24.57 20.49 -8.96
CA VAL A 475 24.19 20.25 -7.55
C VAL A 475 24.92 21.21 -6.62
N ALA A 476 26.23 21.44 -6.84
CA ALA A 476 26.99 22.39 -6.03
C ALA A 476 26.46 23.83 -6.16
N VAL A 477 26.11 24.28 -7.36
CA VAL A 477 25.50 25.60 -7.58
C VAL A 477 24.12 25.69 -6.92
N ALA A 478 23.29 24.66 -6.99
CA ALA A 478 22.01 24.63 -6.31
C ALA A 478 22.16 24.77 -4.78
N HIS A 479 23.13 24.06 -4.19
CA HIS A 479 23.44 24.23 -2.75
C HIS A 479 23.96 25.61 -2.39
N GLU A 480 24.77 26.24 -3.25
CA GLU A 480 25.23 27.62 -3.07
C GLU A 480 24.05 28.59 -3.08
N VAL A 481 23.09 28.42 -4.01
CA VAL A 481 21.85 29.19 -4.08
C VAL A 481 21.03 29.04 -2.79
N ILE A 482 20.80 27.81 -2.33
CA ILE A 482 20.06 27.56 -1.10
C ILE A 482 20.75 28.22 0.11
N ALA A 483 22.08 28.11 0.20
CA ALA A 483 22.86 28.67 1.28
C ALA A 483 22.84 30.22 1.31
N THR A 484 22.65 30.86 0.17
CA THR A 484 22.55 32.32 0.04
C THR A 484 21.26 32.89 0.64
N ILE A 485 20.18 32.09 0.74
CA ILE A 485 18.93 32.53 1.31
C ILE A 485 19.03 32.56 2.84
N PRO A 486 18.74 33.70 3.51
CA PRO A 486 18.76 33.80 4.97
C PRO A 486 17.70 32.88 5.61
N GLU A 487 17.97 32.48 6.87
CA GLU A 487 16.98 31.76 7.68
C GLU A 487 15.76 32.64 7.97
N GLY A 488 14.56 32.08 7.83
CA GLY A 488 13.31 32.77 8.06
C GLY A 488 12.87 33.71 6.95
N ALA A 489 13.63 33.85 5.88
CA ALA A 489 13.26 34.67 4.73
C ALA A 489 12.01 34.14 4.00
N THR A 490 11.23 35.06 3.39
CA THR A 490 10.15 34.66 2.48
C THR A 490 10.68 34.54 1.05
N VAL A 491 10.40 33.40 0.39
CA VAL A 491 10.95 33.07 -0.92
C VAL A 491 9.86 32.61 -1.87
N VAL A 492 9.92 33.07 -3.11
CA VAL A 492 9.18 32.45 -4.21
C VAL A 492 10.15 31.76 -5.15
N THR A 493 9.85 30.50 -5.54
CA THR A 493 10.71 29.71 -6.39
C THR A 493 9.92 28.78 -7.33
N ASP A 494 10.61 28.06 -8.20
CA ASP A 494 10.05 27.03 -9.06
C ASP A 494 10.04 25.64 -8.37
N LEU A 495 9.45 24.65 -9.05
CA LEU A 495 9.27 23.29 -8.51
C LEU A 495 10.61 22.63 -8.13
N SER A 496 11.73 23.01 -8.74
CA SER A 496 13.01 22.32 -8.57
C SER A 496 13.62 22.50 -7.18
N LEU A 497 13.39 23.66 -6.54
CA LEU A 497 13.99 24.00 -5.24
C LEU A 497 12.98 24.13 -4.09
N LEU A 498 11.67 23.93 -4.34
CA LEU A 498 10.64 24.10 -3.31
C LEU A 498 10.98 23.37 -2.02
N ALA A 499 11.08 22.06 -2.06
CA ALA A 499 11.32 21.24 -0.87
C ALA A 499 12.69 21.52 -0.22
N TYR A 500 13.70 21.85 -1.01
CA TYR A 500 15.07 22.11 -0.52
C TYR A 500 15.18 23.42 0.28
N LEU A 501 14.31 24.39 -0.01
CA LEU A 501 14.29 25.68 0.67
C LEU A 501 13.44 25.66 1.95
N VAL A 502 12.46 24.75 2.10
CA VAL A 502 11.55 24.69 3.25
C VAL A 502 12.26 24.64 4.62
N PRO A 503 13.37 23.91 4.81
CA PRO A 503 14.05 23.91 6.11
C PRO A 503 14.49 25.31 6.56
N ARG A 504 14.81 26.16 5.59
CA ARG A 504 15.47 27.46 5.81
C ARG A 504 14.55 28.67 5.71
N ALA A 505 13.54 28.58 4.84
CA ALA A 505 12.71 29.71 4.46
C ALA A 505 11.21 29.39 4.58
N GLU A 506 10.37 30.40 4.44
CA GLU A 506 8.96 30.29 4.10
C GLU A 506 8.85 30.31 2.57
N VAL A 507 8.44 29.20 1.98
CA VAL A 507 8.58 28.98 0.54
C VAL A 507 7.23 29.04 -0.14
N SER A 508 7.13 29.83 -1.19
CA SER A 508 5.97 29.92 -2.08
C SER A 508 6.34 29.43 -3.49
N TRP A 509 5.37 28.87 -4.18
CA TRP A 509 5.53 28.52 -5.59
C TRP A 509 5.04 29.64 -6.50
N ALA A 510 5.81 29.98 -7.50
CA ALA A 510 5.45 31.03 -8.46
C ALA A 510 4.15 30.78 -9.25
N GLY A 511 3.69 29.51 -9.31
CA GLY A 511 2.40 29.16 -9.92
C GLY A 511 1.17 29.47 -9.08
N THR A 512 1.33 29.63 -7.76
CA THR A 512 0.23 29.92 -6.83
C THR A 512 0.35 31.29 -6.14
N SER A 513 1.55 31.82 -6.02
CA SER A 513 1.84 33.06 -5.31
C SER A 513 2.53 34.09 -6.20
N GLY A 514 2.27 35.37 -5.95
CA GLY A 514 2.96 36.46 -6.62
C GLY A 514 4.42 36.62 -6.14
N PRO A 515 5.19 37.49 -6.81
CA PRO A 515 6.59 37.71 -6.49
C PRO A 515 6.82 38.53 -5.21
N ASP A 516 5.79 39.09 -4.59
CA ASP A 516 5.89 40.05 -3.47
C ASP A 516 6.46 39.40 -2.20
N LYS A 517 7.59 38.70 -2.32
CA LYS A 517 8.40 38.05 -1.28
C LYS A 517 9.76 38.76 -1.19
N GLU A 518 10.51 38.49 -0.11
CA GLU A 518 11.86 39.07 0.05
C GLU A 518 12.84 38.61 -1.02
N TYR A 519 12.72 37.33 -1.45
CA TYR A 519 13.61 36.74 -2.44
C TYR A 519 12.82 36.04 -3.54
N ILE A 520 13.32 36.17 -4.75
CA ILE A 520 12.91 35.40 -5.94
C ILE A 520 14.08 34.52 -6.33
N VAL A 521 13.86 33.21 -6.36
CA VAL A 521 14.87 32.23 -6.77
C VAL A 521 14.43 31.56 -8.07
N MET A 522 15.21 31.74 -9.10
CA MET A 522 15.03 31.06 -10.40
C MET A 522 16.09 30.01 -10.61
N THR A 523 15.70 28.90 -11.23
CA THR A 523 16.58 27.83 -11.67
C THR A 523 16.65 27.76 -13.19
N PRO A 524 17.53 26.97 -13.80
CA PRO A 524 17.55 26.77 -15.25
C PRO A 524 16.21 26.34 -15.87
N THR A 525 15.31 25.76 -15.08
CA THR A 525 13.98 25.33 -15.54
C THR A 525 12.90 26.43 -15.44
N SER A 526 13.18 27.54 -14.75
CA SER A 526 12.20 28.62 -14.54
C SER A 526 11.73 29.27 -15.83
N ALA A 527 12.61 29.39 -16.82
CA ALA A 527 12.24 29.98 -18.11
C ALA A 527 11.04 29.26 -18.75
N ASN A 528 11.00 27.94 -18.66
CA ASN A 528 9.91 27.12 -19.19
C ASN A 528 8.63 27.20 -18.33
N GLN A 529 8.77 27.43 -17.03
CA GLN A 529 7.65 27.46 -16.09
C GLN A 529 7.04 28.87 -15.96
N TRP A 530 7.86 29.93 -16.04
CA TRP A 530 7.43 31.30 -15.74
C TRP A 530 7.50 32.22 -16.97
N GLY A 531 8.00 31.73 -18.09
CA GLY A 531 8.19 32.52 -19.33
C GLY A 531 9.22 33.64 -19.19
N SER A 532 10.14 33.55 -18.22
CA SER A 532 11.21 34.50 -17.97
C SER A 532 12.45 33.81 -17.41
N SER A 533 13.63 34.29 -17.86
CA SER A 533 14.94 33.91 -17.33
C SER A 533 15.60 35.03 -16.52
N ASP A 534 14.87 36.10 -16.20
CA ASP A 534 15.34 37.25 -15.41
C ASP A 534 14.45 37.41 -14.16
N ALA A 535 15.01 37.10 -13.01
CA ALA A 535 14.30 37.11 -11.73
C ALA A 535 13.89 38.52 -11.30
N ALA A 536 14.73 39.53 -11.55
CA ALA A 536 14.42 40.90 -11.16
C ALA A 536 13.36 41.52 -12.09
N ALA A 537 13.46 41.29 -13.39
CA ALA A 537 12.48 41.76 -14.37
C ALA A 537 11.12 41.07 -14.16
N TRP A 538 11.11 39.75 -13.89
CA TRP A 538 9.90 39.01 -13.58
C TRP A 538 9.22 39.54 -12.30
N GLY A 539 10.01 39.74 -11.24
CA GLY A 539 9.54 40.28 -9.99
C GLY A 539 8.87 41.66 -10.14
N LYS A 540 9.53 42.56 -10.84
CA LYS A 540 8.99 43.90 -11.16
C LYS A 540 7.71 43.84 -11.98
N LYS A 541 7.66 42.97 -12.99
CA LYS A 541 6.50 42.83 -13.90
C LYS A 541 5.26 42.30 -13.21
N HIS A 542 5.42 41.33 -12.27
CA HIS A 542 4.31 40.62 -11.67
C HIS A 542 3.98 41.05 -10.25
N SER A 543 4.74 42.00 -9.65
CA SER A 543 4.44 42.55 -8.35
C SER A 543 3.11 43.30 -8.34
N LYS A 544 2.25 42.94 -7.40
CA LYS A 544 0.98 43.63 -7.13
C LYS A 544 1.18 44.85 -6.24
N GLN A 545 2.31 44.93 -5.54
CA GLN A 545 2.66 45.99 -4.60
C GLN A 545 3.60 47.05 -5.21
N GLY A 546 3.95 46.90 -6.49
CA GLY A 546 4.92 47.78 -7.15
C GLY A 546 6.36 47.58 -6.69
N ALA A 547 6.67 46.40 -6.10
CA ALA A 547 8.00 46.10 -5.62
C ALA A 547 9.02 46.02 -6.77
N THR A 548 10.24 46.44 -6.50
CA THR A 548 11.37 46.28 -7.39
C THR A 548 12.39 45.35 -6.76
N TYR A 549 13.20 44.70 -7.59
CA TYR A 549 14.14 43.68 -7.18
C TYR A 549 15.52 43.96 -7.79
N THR A 550 16.55 43.65 -7.02
CA THR A 550 17.94 43.73 -7.46
C THR A 550 18.50 42.34 -7.54
N LEU A 551 19.10 41.97 -8.68
CA LEU A 551 19.80 40.71 -8.87
C LEU A 551 21.03 40.66 -7.99
N ILE A 552 21.10 39.71 -7.05
CA ILE A 552 22.22 39.56 -6.10
C ILE A 552 23.08 38.31 -6.38
N TYR A 553 22.54 37.39 -7.20
CA TYR A 553 23.24 36.17 -7.61
C TYR A 553 22.85 35.80 -9.05
N ASN A 554 23.84 35.43 -9.85
CA ASN A 554 23.63 34.93 -11.23
C ASN A 554 24.79 34.01 -11.63
N LYS A 555 24.51 32.69 -11.68
CA LYS A 555 25.51 31.68 -12.07
C LYS A 555 24.78 30.49 -12.69
N ASP A 556 25.21 30.04 -13.85
CA ASP A 556 24.67 28.86 -14.55
C ASP A 556 23.14 28.88 -14.71
N ASN A 557 22.56 30.03 -14.98
CA ASN A 557 21.12 30.28 -15.08
C ASN A 557 20.34 30.11 -13.72
N TYR A 558 21.05 29.95 -12.60
CA TYR A 558 20.46 30.19 -11.29
C TYR A 558 20.53 31.67 -10.96
N GLN A 559 19.42 32.23 -10.53
CA GLN A 559 19.35 33.64 -10.18
C GLN A 559 18.66 33.83 -8.84
N ILE A 560 19.16 34.77 -8.05
CA ILE A 560 18.51 35.28 -6.86
C ILE A 560 18.32 36.78 -7.01
N ALA A 561 17.07 37.23 -6.93
CA ALA A 561 16.74 38.64 -6.85
C ALA A 561 16.19 38.98 -5.47
N LYS A 562 16.71 40.01 -4.85
CA LYS A 562 16.27 40.53 -3.54
C LYS A 562 15.38 41.74 -3.71
N ARG A 563 14.29 41.80 -2.96
CA ARG A 563 13.39 42.96 -2.92
C ARG A 563 14.11 44.18 -2.42
N ASN A 564 13.95 45.29 -3.13
CA ASN A 564 14.39 46.61 -2.66
C ASN A 564 13.43 47.09 -1.56
N GLY A 565 13.99 47.69 -0.53
CA GLY A 565 13.23 48.15 0.64
C GLY A 565 12.22 49.23 0.29
#